data_b91df0b56dd3b6efbbb5bccd7289deab
#
_entry.id   b91df0b56dd3b6efbbb5bccd7289deab
#
_cell.length_a   1.000
_cell.length_b   1.000
_cell.length_c   1.000
_cell.angle_alpha   90.00
_cell.angle_beta   90.00
_cell.angle_gamma   90.00
#
_symmetry.space_group_name_H-M   'P 1'
#
loop_
_entity.id
_entity.type
_entity.pdbx_description
1 polymer ?
#
loop_
_entity_poly.entity_id
_entity_poly.type
_entity_poly.pdbx_seq_one_letter_code
_entity_poly.pdbx_strand_id
1 'polypeptide(L)'
;MKSATFDSWGVGLRAKHFQDWHAASSIPMLEIMADNLIHHEGGPALWHTTRIAERAAAVVLHGVAMNIGGANPLSLNYLAGIQKLIERFKPIVVSDHLCFSQAAGLQSYELLPLIRSRETLEHVIERVDFVQQFLGHQFTLENVSAYVSYKDDSIPEGDFLSEIAHRSGCGILLDVNNVFVTSKNFNLDPLDELKRFDLNAVNQIHVAGHSLKEDFLFDTHDSLVCTDVWDLLRKTLETFEVCNDRRVPVILENDNSEVILSDLLNELEAGKKFCLFGTPGTTSESSGRPSANGN
;
A
#
# COMPACT_ATOMS: atom_id res chain seq x y z
N MET A 1 1.34 -25.68 -19.87
CA MET A 1 2.38 -25.20 -18.95
C MET A 1 1.65 -24.82 -17.68
N LYS A 2 1.92 -25.47 -16.53
CA LYS A 2 1.34 -25.05 -15.25
C LYS A 2 1.94 -23.68 -14.94
N SER A 3 1.09 -22.64 -14.83
CA SER A 3 1.47 -21.36 -14.28
C SER A 3 2.10 -21.62 -12.92
N ALA A 4 3.39 -21.27 -12.77
CA ALA A 4 3.99 -21.22 -11.44
C ALA A 4 3.10 -20.29 -10.62
N THR A 5 2.60 -20.75 -9.50
CA THR A 5 1.80 -19.93 -8.59
C THR A 5 2.72 -18.86 -8.05
N PHE A 6 2.61 -17.66 -8.61
CA PHE A 6 3.33 -16.47 -8.18
C PHE A 6 2.87 -16.15 -6.74
N ASP A 7 3.81 -16.08 -5.82
CA ASP A 7 3.51 -15.60 -4.47
C ASP A 7 3.33 -14.08 -4.54
N SER A 8 2.11 -13.62 -4.32
CA SER A 8 1.73 -12.21 -4.44
C SER A 8 2.04 -11.37 -3.19
N TRP A 9 2.78 -11.91 -2.22
CA TRP A 9 3.14 -11.23 -0.99
C TRP A 9 4.59 -10.74 -1.02
N GLY A 10 4.84 -9.55 -0.49
CA GLY A 10 6.14 -8.91 -0.51
C GLY A 10 6.34 -7.89 0.60
N VAL A 11 7.50 -7.25 0.57
CA VAL A 11 7.91 -6.24 1.55
C VAL A 11 8.60 -5.06 0.86
N GLY A 12 8.59 -3.90 1.51
CA GLY A 12 9.38 -2.75 1.09
C GLY A 12 10.90 -3.02 1.15
N LEU A 13 11.61 -2.72 0.06
CA LEU A 13 13.07 -2.80 0.03
C LEU A 13 13.68 -1.61 0.75
N ARG A 14 14.40 -1.86 1.83
CA ARG A 14 15.10 -0.84 2.62
C ARG A 14 16.63 -1.08 2.57
N ALA A 15 17.40 0.01 2.44
CA ALA A 15 18.86 -0.06 2.27
C ALA A 15 19.59 -0.79 3.43
N LYS A 16 19.06 -0.70 4.65
CA LYS A 16 19.59 -1.39 5.83
C LYS A 16 19.65 -2.91 5.67
N HIS A 17 18.79 -3.49 4.81
CA HIS A 17 18.70 -4.94 4.57
C HIS A 17 19.47 -5.43 3.34
N PHE A 18 20.23 -4.57 2.63
CA PHE A 18 20.92 -4.98 1.41
C PHE A 18 21.83 -6.18 1.60
N GLN A 19 22.58 -6.24 2.71
CA GLN A 19 23.49 -7.36 2.98
C GLN A 19 22.74 -8.67 3.20
N ASP A 20 21.63 -8.60 3.94
CA ASP A 20 20.78 -9.76 4.21
C ASP A 20 20.13 -10.28 2.91
N TRP A 21 19.65 -9.37 2.06
CA TRP A 21 19.09 -9.73 0.75
C TRP A 21 20.14 -10.37 -0.18
N HIS A 22 21.40 -9.92 -0.14
CA HIS A 22 22.45 -10.57 -0.91
C HIS A 22 22.73 -12.00 -0.44
N ALA A 23 22.60 -12.27 0.86
CA ALA A 23 22.79 -13.59 1.47
C ALA A 23 21.56 -14.50 1.34
N ALA A 24 20.37 -13.95 1.09
CA ALA A 24 19.13 -14.70 1.02
C ALA A 24 19.13 -15.69 -0.15
N SER A 25 18.61 -16.90 0.08
CA SER A 25 18.45 -17.94 -0.96
C SER A 25 17.27 -17.66 -1.90
N SER A 26 16.23 -17.00 -1.42
CA SER A 26 15.06 -16.59 -2.18
C SER A 26 14.65 -15.18 -1.75
N ILE A 27 14.09 -14.41 -2.68
CA ILE A 27 13.62 -13.06 -2.45
C ILE A 27 12.17 -12.99 -2.89
N PRO A 28 11.23 -12.62 -1.99
CA PRO A 28 9.82 -12.47 -2.33
C PRO A 28 9.62 -11.32 -3.32
N MET A 29 8.39 -10.88 -3.53
CA MET A 29 8.11 -9.60 -4.18
C MET A 29 8.70 -8.47 -3.37
N LEU A 30 9.26 -7.48 -4.06
CA LEU A 30 9.84 -6.31 -3.43
C LEU A 30 9.20 -5.03 -3.96
N GLU A 31 8.92 -4.13 -3.05
CA GLU A 31 8.59 -2.76 -3.39
C GLU A 31 9.84 -1.89 -3.33
N ILE A 32 10.08 -1.18 -4.41
CA ILE A 32 11.18 -0.23 -4.56
C ILE A 32 10.62 1.18 -4.43
N MET A 33 11.10 1.93 -3.44
CA MET A 33 10.82 3.35 -3.30
C MET A 33 11.55 4.14 -4.40
N ALA A 34 10.79 4.70 -5.34
CA ALA A 34 11.32 5.39 -6.51
C ALA A 34 12.16 6.61 -6.14
N ASP A 35 11.69 7.39 -5.17
CA ASP A 35 12.32 8.63 -4.73
C ASP A 35 13.76 8.45 -4.25
N ASN A 36 14.09 7.28 -3.73
CA ASN A 36 15.44 6.94 -3.33
C ASN A 36 16.40 6.73 -4.51
N LEU A 37 15.89 6.60 -5.74
CA LEU A 37 16.68 6.19 -6.91
C LEU A 37 16.57 7.12 -8.11
N ILE A 38 15.53 7.91 -8.27
CA ILE A 38 15.27 8.72 -9.48
C ILE A 38 16.38 9.70 -9.83
N HIS A 39 17.17 10.13 -8.85
CA HIS A 39 18.28 11.05 -9.06
C HIS A 39 19.64 10.35 -9.21
N HIS A 40 19.67 9.02 -9.17
CA HIS A 40 20.88 8.23 -9.25
C HIS A 40 21.14 7.73 -10.67
N GLU A 41 22.21 8.18 -11.29
CA GLU A 41 22.72 7.61 -12.56
C GLU A 41 23.62 6.39 -12.33
N GLY A 42 23.99 6.12 -11.06
CA GLY A 42 24.85 5.02 -10.62
C GLY A 42 25.04 5.02 -9.11
N GLY A 43 26.08 4.33 -8.65
CA GLY A 43 26.44 4.29 -7.23
C GLY A 43 25.87 3.11 -6.45
N PRO A 44 26.23 2.99 -5.14
CA PRO A 44 25.92 1.80 -4.35
C PRO A 44 24.45 1.50 -4.22
N ALA A 45 23.60 2.50 -3.94
CA ALA A 45 22.16 2.30 -3.76
C ALA A 45 21.53 1.66 -5.00
N LEU A 46 21.74 2.24 -6.18
CA LEU A 46 21.20 1.72 -7.44
C LEU A 46 21.79 0.35 -7.79
N TRP A 47 23.08 0.13 -7.50
CA TRP A 47 23.75 -1.15 -7.75
C TRP A 47 23.15 -2.26 -6.88
N HIS A 48 23.04 -2.06 -5.56
CA HIS A 48 22.48 -3.06 -4.65
C HIS A 48 21.02 -3.35 -5.02
N THR A 49 20.20 -2.32 -5.21
CA THR A 49 18.78 -2.47 -5.58
C THR A 49 18.64 -3.26 -6.88
N THR A 50 19.43 -2.95 -7.90
CA THR A 50 19.41 -3.69 -9.18
C THR A 50 19.72 -5.17 -8.99
N ARG A 51 20.79 -5.50 -8.26
CA ARG A 51 21.20 -6.90 -8.04
C ARG A 51 20.21 -7.70 -7.21
N ILE A 52 19.53 -7.06 -6.27
CA ILE A 52 18.51 -7.70 -5.45
C ILE A 52 17.23 -7.88 -6.29
N ALA A 53 16.79 -6.85 -7.02
CA ALA A 53 15.61 -6.88 -7.87
C ALA A 53 15.69 -7.96 -8.97
N GLU A 54 16.88 -8.20 -9.57
CA GLU A 54 17.10 -9.26 -10.54
C GLU A 54 16.79 -10.68 -10.01
N ARG A 55 16.76 -10.85 -8.68
CA ARG A 55 16.52 -12.13 -7.99
C ARG A 55 15.15 -12.18 -7.30
N ALA A 56 14.46 -11.06 -7.21
CA ALA A 56 13.14 -11.00 -6.60
C ALA A 56 12.08 -11.72 -7.46
N ALA A 57 11.07 -12.27 -6.82
CA ALA A 57 9.96 -12.93 -7.50
C ALA A 57 9.19 -11.96 -8.43
N ALA A 58 9.05 -10.71 -8.00
CA ALA A 58 8.57 -9.58 -8.80
C ALA A 58 8.99 -8.27 -8.12
N VAL A 59 8.80 -7.16 -8.83
CA VAL A 59 9.05 -5.81 -8.34
C VAL A 59 7.82 -4.94 -8.58
N VAL A 60 7.48 -4.13 -7.60
CA VAL A 60 6.59 -2.98 -7.73
C VAL A 60 7.41 -1.70 -7.47
N LEU A 61 7.02 -0.60 -8.10
CA LEU A 61 7.67 0.70 -7.97
C LEU A 61 6.70 1.68 -7.34
N HIS A 62 7.07 2.25 -6.21
CA HIS A 62 6.23 3.16 -5.45
C HIS A 62 6.91 4.51 -5.26
N GLY A 63 6.19 5.60 -5.48
CA GLY A 63 6.65 6.97 -5.34
C GLY A 63 5.88 7.74 -4.28
N VAL A 64 6.47 8.86 -3.82
CA VAL A 64 5.84 9.73 -2.81
C VAL A 64 5.81 11.20 -3.24
N ALA A 65 6.48 11.56 -4.34
CA ALA A 65 6.67 12.97 -4.70
C ALA A 65 5.98 13.40 -6.00
N MET A 66 5.08 12.59 -6.55
CA MET A 66 4.31 12.94 -7.75
C MET A 66 3.47 14.21 -7.55
N ASN A 67 2.95 14.40 -6.32
CA ASN A 67 2.08 15.53 -6.00
C ASN A 67 0.89 15.63 -6.96
N ILE A 68 0.22 14.50 -7.18
CA ILE A 68 -0.82 14.35 -8.23
C ILE A 68 -1.99 15.32 -8.03
N GLY A 69 -2.36 15.62 -6.79
CA GLY A 69 -3.43 16.55 -6.44
C GLY A 69 -2.98 18.02 -6.33
N GLY A 70 -1.68 18.30 -6.53
CA GLY A 70 -1.16 19.66 -6.39
C GLY A 70 -1.60 20.60 -7.52
N ALA A 71 -1.68 21.89 -7.23
CA ALA A 71 -2.05 22.92 -8.22
C ALA A 71 -0.90 23.28 -9.19
N ASN A 72 0.35 22.98 -8.83
CA ASN A 72 1.50 23.24 -9.68
C ASN A 72 1.58 22.23 -10.82
N PRO A 73 2.22 22.58 -11.96
CA PRO A 73 2.49 21.60 -13.02
C PRO A 73 3.26 20.38 -12.47
N LEU A 74 2.99 19.20 -13.04
CA LEU A 74 3.75 17.98 -12.74
C LEU A 74 5.23 18.16 -13.12
N SER A 75 6.12 17.62 -12.30
CA SER A 75 7.55 17.65 -12.56
C SER A 75 7.93 16.68 -13.67
N LEU A 76 8.24 17.21 -14.87
CA LEU A 76 8.71 16.37 -15.97
C LEU A 76 10.02 15.65 -15.65
N ASN A 77 10.89 16.24 -14.80
CA ASN A 77 12.11 15.61 -14.36
C ASN A 77 11.82 14.39 -13.47
N TYR A 78 10.81 14.50 -12.57
CA TYR A 78 10.36 13.38 -11.74
C TYR A 78 9.80 12.26 -12.62
N LEU A 79 8.88 12.58 -13.53
CA LEU A 79 8.31 11.62 -14.47
C LEU A 79 9.37 10.91 -15.33
N ALA A 80 10.35 11.66 -15.85
CA ALA A 80 11.48 11.07 -16.59
C ALA A 80 12.34 10.14 -15.72
N GLY A 81 12.49 10.47 -14.45
CA GLY A 81 13.14 9.59 -13.48
C GLY A 81 12.38 8.29 -13.26
N ILE A 82 11.07 8.37 -13.03
CA ILE A 82 10.18 7.18 -12.92
C ILE A 82 10.25 6.34 -14.20
N GLN A 83 10.19 6.95 -15.38
CA GLN A 83 10.27 6.23 -16.65
C GLN A 83 11.57 5.42 -16.79
N LYS A 84 12.72 5.99 -16.40
CA LYS A 84 14.01 5.28 -16.38
C LYS A 84 14.01 4.08 -15.42
N LEU A 85 13.33 4.23 -14.27
CA LEU A 85 13.21 3.14 -13.30
C LEU A 85 12.25 2.03 -13.81
N ILE A 86 11.17 2.39 -14.51
CA ILE A 86 10.28 1.43 -15.19
C ILE A 86 11.08 0.61 -16.21
N GLU A 87 11.87 1.26 -17.07
CA GLU A 87 12.71 0.59 -18.06
C GLU A 87 13.72 -0.37 -17.42
N ARG A 88 14.30 0.03 -16.28
CA ARG A 88 15.31 -0.74 -15.56
C ARG A 88 14.74 -1.94 -14.83
N PHE A 89 13.70 -1.73 -14.01
CA PHE A 89 13.19 -2.74 -13.10
C PHE A 89 12.01 -3.53 -13.65
N LYS A 90 11.34 -3.02 -14.69
CA LYS A 90 10.15 -3.64 -15.30
C LYS A 90 9.11 -4.02 -14.25
N PRO A 91 8.68 -3.06 -13.40
CA PRO A 91 7.77 -3.34 -12.31
C PRO A 91 6.42 -3.79 -12.85
N ILE A 92 5.73 -4.63 -12.07
CA ILE A 92 4.35 -5.06 -12.40
C ILE A 92 3.30 -4.01 -12.01
N VAL A 93 3.63 -3.11 -11.07
CA VAL A 93 2.80 -1.96 -10.66
C VAL A 93 3.71 -0.75 -10.52
N VAL A 94 3.21 0.43 -10.90
CA VAL A 94 3.82 1.73 -10.67
C VAL A 94 2.81 2.61 -9.97
N SER A 95 3.12 3.09 -8.77
CA SER A 95 2.19 3.81 -7.91
C SER A 95 2.77 5.07 -7.29
N ASP A 96 1.88 5.95 -6.85
CA ASP A 96 2.15 7.10 -5.99
C ASP A 96 0.84 7.50 -5.28
N HIS A 97 0.91 8.41 -4.32
CA HIS A 97 -0.19 8.77 -3.44
C HIS A 97 -1.19 9.75 -4.05
N LEU A 98 -2.46 9.59 -3.70
CA LEU A 98 -3.53 10.55 -4.00
C LEU A 98 -3.50 11.70 -2.98
N CYS A 99 -2.53 12.58 -3.11
CA CYS A 99 -2.28 13.64 -2.16
C CYS A 99 -1.80 14.93 -2.84
N PHE A 100 -1.68 15.98 -2.05
CA PHE A 100 -0.79 17.08 -2.38
C PHE A 100 0.28 17.22 -1.29
N SER A 101 1.51 17.47 -1.71
CA SER A 101 2.68 17.62 -0.84
C SER A 101 3.38 18.96 -1.05
N GLN A 102 2.97 19.71 -2.08
CA GLN A 102 3.58 21.00 -2.43
C GLN A 102 2.51 21.99 -2.90
N ALA A 103 2.58 23.22 -2.41
CA ALA A 103 1.76 24.34 -2.87
C ALA A 103 2.55 25.64 -2.82
N ALA A 104 2.38 26.50 -3.84
CA ALA A 104 2.99 27.84 -3.92
C ALA A 104 4.53 27.85 -3.67
N GLY A 105 5.24 26.80 -4.08
CA GLY A 105 6.70 26.69 -3.88
C GLY A 105 7.11 26.23 -2.47
N LEU A 106 6.16 25.93 -1.60
CA LEU A 106 6.41 25.36 -0.27
C LEU A 106 6.18 23.86 -0.31
N GLN A 107 7.13 23.11 0.26
CA GLN A 107 7.04 21.65 0.44
C GLN A 107 6.52 21.36 1.84
N SER A 108 5.46 20.55 1.96
CA SER A 108 4.92 20.16 3.26
C SER A 108 5.73 19.05 3.93
N TYR A 109 6.42 18.22 3.15
CA TYR A 109 7.03 16.95 3.57
C TYR A 109 6.01 15.96 4.16
N GLU A 110 4.72 16.19 3.89
CA GLU A 110 3.60 15.36 4.34
C GLU A 110 2.69 15.06 3.16
N LEU A 111 2.02 13.93 3.21
CA LEU A 111 1.02 13.51 2.23
C LEU A 111 -0.35 14.06 2.66
N LEU A 112 -0.67 15.27 2.22
CA LEU A 112 -1.91 15.94 2.63
C LEU A 112 -3.10 15.45 1.80
N PRO A 113 -4.24 15.10 2.44
CA PRO A 113 -5.43 14.65 1.74
C PRO A 113 -6.03 15.77 0.88
N LEU A 114 -6.64 15.40 -0.24
CA LEU A 114 -7.28 16.34 -1.15
C LEU A 114 -8.67 16.75 -0.65
N ILE A 115 -9.13 17.95 -1.04
CA ILE A 115 -10.55 18.30 -0.96
C ILE A 115 -11.28 17.45 -2.00
N ARG A 116 -12.14 16.55 -1.55
CA ARG A 116 -12.86 15.62 -2.43
C ARG A 116 -14.10 16.26 -3.03
N SER A 117 -13.89 17.20 -3.94
CA SER A 117 -14.88 17.90 -4.73
C SER A 117 -14.91 17.41 -6.18
N ARG A 118 -15.95 17.78 -6.93
CA ARG A 118 -16.00 17.49 -8.37
C ARG A 118 -14.89 18.21 -9.15
N GLU A 119 -14.52 19.40 -8.75
CA GLU A 119 -13.44 20.16 -9.38
C GLU A 119 -12.10 19.46 -9.20
N THR A 120 -11.79 19.02 -7.98
CA THR A 120 -10.58 18.25 -7.70
C THR A 120 -10.57 16.90 -8.42
N LEU A 121 -11.74 16.26 -8.53
CA LEU A 121 -11.89 15.01 -9.29
C LEU A 121 -11.45 15.18 -10.75
N GLU A 122 -11.98 16.18 -11.44
CA GLU A 122 -11.62 16.47 -12.84
C GLU A 122 -10.13 16.80 -12.96
N HIS A 123 -9.60 17.64 -12.06
CA HIS A 123 -8.20 18.00 -12.05
C HIS A 123 -7.27 16.79 -11.90
N VAL A 124 -7.58 15.86 -10.99
CA VAL A 124 -6.77 14.66 -10.79
C VAL A 124 -6.85 13.73 -12.00
N ILE A 125 -8.04 13.53 -12.58
CA ILE A 125 -8.22 12.67 -13.75
C ILE A 125 -7.34 13.17 -14.91
N GLU A 126 -7.37 14.46 -15.24
CA GLU A 126 -6.54 15.04 -16.29
C GLU A 126 -5.04 14.80 -16.07
N ARG A 127 -4.60 14.90 -14.80
CA ARG A 127 -3.19 14.69 -14.43
C ARG A 127 -2.79 13.22 -14.49
N VAL A 128 -3.66 12.31 -14.07
CA VAL A 128 -3.44 10.87 -14.19
C VAL A 128 -3.34 10.46 -15.66
N ASP A 129 -4.22 10.95 -16.50
CA ASP A 129 -4.17 10.70 -17.94
C ASP A 129 -2.83 11.16 -18.56
N PHE A 130 -2.39 12.36 -18.15
CA PHE A 130 -1.08 12.87 -18.59
C PHE A 130 0.07 11.98 -18.11
N VAL A 131 0.07 11.56 -16.83
CA VAL A 131 1.10 10.67 -16.26
C VAL A 131 1.14 9.35 -17.00
N GLN A 132 0.00 8.70 -17.22
CA GLN A 132 -0.08 7.44 -17.96
C GLN A 132 0.42 7.55 -19.41
N GLN A 133 0.05 8.63 -20.10
CA GLN A 133 0.55 8.91 -21.46
C GLN A 133 2.06 9.13 -21.48
N PHE A 134 2.59 9.88 -20.51
CA PHE A 134 4.04 10.15 -20.40
C PHE A 134 4.84 8.89 -20.11
N LEU A 135 4.39 8.09 -19.14
CA LEU A 135 5.10 6.88 -18.72
C LEU A 135 4.94 5.72 -19.70
N GLY A 136 3.87 5.71 -20.51
CA GLY A 136 3.49 4.56 -21.34
C GLY A 136 3.14 3.32 -20.49
N HIS A 137 2.68 3.53 -19.25
CA HIS A 137 2.39 2.50 -18.26
C HIS A 137 1.12 2.86 -17.49
N GLN A 138 0.32 1.83 -17.09
CA GLN A 138 -0.78 2.08 -16.16
C GLN A 138 -0.20 2.64 -14.86
N PHE A 139 -0.79 3.72 -14.39
CA PHE A 139 -0.45 4.33 -13.11
C PHE A 139 -1.44 3.90 -12.04
N THR A 140 -1.01 3.86 -10.79
CA THR A 140 -1.82 3.40 -9.66
C THR A 140 -1.79 4.46 -8.57
N LEU A 141 -2.95 4.80 -8.03
CA LEU A 141 -3.09 5.79 -6.97
C LEU A 141 -3.43 5.13 -5.63
N GLU A 142 -2.76 5.59 -4.59
CA GLU A 142 -2.94 5.14 -3.22
C GLU A 142 -3.83 6.11 -2.42
N ASN A 143 -4.75 5.56 -1.62
CA ASN A 143 -5.45 6.30 -0.59
C ASN A 143 -4.50 6.65 0.56
N VAL A 144 -4.62 7.86 1.10
CA VAL A 144 -3.76 8.35 2.19
C VAL A 144 -4.51 8.40 3.52
N SER A 145 -3.78 8.25 4.64
CA SER A 145 -4.36 8.49 5.95
C SER A 145 -4.70 9.98 6.13
N ALA A 146 -5.94 10.26 6.54
CA ALA A 146 -6.43 11.61 6.74
C ALA A 146 -6.53 11.96 8.23
N TYR A 147 -5.94 13.11 8.58
CA TYR A 147 -5.97 13.66 9.94
C TYR A 147 -6.84 14.92 10.03
N VAL A 148 -7.30 15.39 8.89
CA VAL A 148 -8.20 16.54 8.75
C VAL A 148 -9.27 16.23 7.71
N SER A 149 -10.44 16.83 7.87
CA SER A 149 -11.51 16.84 6.87
C SER A 149 -11.78 18.26 6.43
N TYR A 150 -12.13 18.44 5.19
CA TYR A 150 -12.48 19.75 4.65
C TYR A 150 -13.99 19.94 4.63
N LYS A 151 -14.44 21.19 4.84
CA LYS A 151 -15.86 21.53 4.78
C LYS A 151 -16.48 21.30 3.41
N ASP A 152 -15.64 21.36 2.37
CA ASP A 152 -16.04 21.22 0.97
C ASP A 152 -15.92 19.78 0.47
N ASP A 153 -15.57 18.82 1.36
CA ASP A 153 -15.62 17.41 1.03
C ASP A 153 -17.08 17.00 0.71
N SER A 154 -17.30 16.54 -0.50
CA SER A 154 -18.61 16.14 -0.99
C SER A 154 -18.69 14.70 -1.46
N ILE A 155 -17.54 14.02 -1.57
CA ILE A 155 -17.43 12.65 -2.05
C ILE A 155 -16.61 11.86 -1.03
N PRO A 156 -17.07 10.69 -0.54
CA PRO A 156 -16.27 9.80 0.28
C PRO A 156 -14.99 9.36 -0.44
N GLU A 157 -13.92 9.06 0.30
CA GLU A 157 -12.59 8.79 -0.29
C GLU A 157 -12.62 7.60 -1.25
N GLY A 158 -13.20 6.47 -0.83
CA GLY A 158 -13.27 5.27 -1.67
C GLY A 158 -14.06 5.52 -2.96
N ASP A 159 -15.19 6.24 -2.88
CA ASP A 159 -15.98 6.62 -4.06
C ASP A 159 -15.20 7.58 -4.97
N PHE A 160 -14.44 8.53 -4.38
CA PHE A 160 -13.63 9.49 -5.12
C PHE A 160 -12.50 8.80 -5.90
N LEU A 161 -11.73 7.92 -5.25
CA LEU A 161 -10.65 7.19 -5.89
C LEU A 161 -11.17 6.18 -6.93
N SER A 162 -12.30 5.53 -6.64
CA SER A 162 -12.96 4.62 -7.60
C SER A 162 -13.43 5.34 -8.86
N GLU A 163 -13.98 6.54 -8.74
CA GLU A 163 -14.39 7.35 -9.91
C GLU A 163 -13.18 7.82 -10.73
N ILE A 164 -12.05 8.19 -10.07
CA ILE A 164 -10.79 8.48 -10.79
C ILE A 164 -10.36 7.25 -11.56
N ALA A 165 -10.29 6.09 -10.93
CA ALA A 165 -9.86 4.85 -11.56
C ALA A 165 -10.76 4.46 -12.74
N HIS A 166 -12.07 4.57 -12.57
CA HIS A 166 -13.04 4.25 -13.62
C HIS A 166 -12.88 5.16 -14.85
N ARG A 167 -12.64 6.45 -14.66
CA ARG A 167 -12.60 7.43 -15.74
C ARG A 167 -11.26 7.54 -16.43
N SER A 168 -10.14 7.39 -15.70
CA SER A 168 -8.79 7.47 -16.24
C SER A 168 -8.20 6.10 -16.63
N GLY A 169 -8.81 5.01 -16.15
CA GLY A 169 -8.25 3.66 -16.33
C GLY A 169 -7.01 3.39 -15.49
N CYS A 170 -6.72 4.21 -14.48
CA CYS A 170 -5.64 3.94 -13.53
C CYS A 170 -6.01 2.79 -12.57
N GLY A 171 -5.01 2.24 -11.87
CA GLY A 171 -5.23 1.30 -10.79
C GLY A 171 -5.46 1.99 -9.44
N ILE A 172 -5.93 1.21 -8.47
CA ILE A 172 -5.98 1.59 -7.06
C ILE A 172 -4.92 0.77 -6.31
N LEU A 173 -4.06 1.44 -5.56
CA LEU A 173 -3.32 0.84 -4.46
C LEU A 173 -4.16 1.08 -3.21
N LEU A 174 -4.68 -0.01 -2.65
CA LEU A 174 -5.52 0.06 -1.45
C LEU A 174 -4.64 -0.14 -0.22
N ASP A 175 -4.33 0.93 0.49
CA ASP A 175 -3.72 0.82 1.82
C ASP A 175 -4.81 0.60 2.87
N VAL A 176 -4.80 -0.61 3.45
CA VAL A 176 -5.78 -1.05 4.44
C VAL A 176 -5.54 -0.38 5.80
N ASN A 177 -4.28 -0.09 6.14
CA ASN A 177 -3.95 0.64 7.36
C ASN A 177 -4.43 2.10 7.29
N ASN A 178 -4.29 2.76 6.13
CA ASN A 178 -4.77 4.13 5.91
C ASN A 178 -6.30 4.21 6.03
N VAL A 179 -7.03 3.23 5.48
CA VAL A 179 -8.48 3.11 5.70
C VAL A 179 -8.78 2.94 7.18
N PHE A 180 -8.06 2.07 7.88
CA PHE A 180 -8.26 1.82 9.31
C PHE A 180 -8.00 3.07 10.15
N VAL A 181 -6.83 3.70 9.99
CA VAL A 181 -6.40 4.90 10.72
C VAL A 181 -7.40 6.04 10.51
N THR A 182 -7.73 6.35 9.27
CA THR A 182 -8.70 7.39 8.92
C THR A 182 -10.07 7.10 9.55
N SER A 183 -10.59 5.88 9.38
CA SER A 183 -11.90 5.52 9.92
C SER A 183 -11.96 5.65 11.43
N LYS A 184 -10.95 5.16 12.15
CA LYS A 184 -10.91 5.27 13.61
C LYS A 184 -10.84 6.70 14.09
N ASN A 185 -10.01 7.54 13.47
CA ASN A 185 -9.86 8.94 13.84
C ASN A 185 -11.13 9.77 13.60
N PHE A 186 -11.95 9.39 12.60
CA PHE A 186 -13.23 10.05 12.30
C PHE A 186 -14.46 9.32 12.84
N ASN A 187 -14.28 8.27 13.68
CA ASN A 187 -15.37 7.46 14.24
C ASN A 187 -16.27 6.81 13.16
N LEU A 188 -15.66 6.35 12.07
CA LEU A 188 -16.31 5.59 11.00
C LEU A 188 -16.03 4.09 11.17
N ASP A 189 -16.83 3.24 10.51
CA ASP A 189 -16.55 1.80 10.43
C ASP A 189 -15.57 1.51 9.29
N PRO A 190 -14.38 0.93 9.57
CA PRO A 190 -13.37 0.70 8.53
C PRO A 190 -13.86 -0.24 7.41
N LEU A 191 -14.72 -1.22 7.73
CA LEU A 191 -15.24 -2.14 6.74
C LEU A 191 -16.26 -1.47 5.81
N ASP A 192 -17.06 -0.52 6.33
CA ASP A 192 -17.99 0.23 5.51
C ASP A 192 -17.27 1.23 4.61
N GLU A 193 -16.20 1.87 5.10
CA GLU A 193 -15.37 2.73 4.25
C GLU A 193 -14.63 1.91 3.18
N LEU A 194 -14.11 0.71 3.51
CA LEU A 194 -13.45 -0.16 2.56
C LEU A 194 -14.39 -0.61 1.41
N LYS A 195 -15.66 -0.85 1.68
CA LYS A 195 -16.67 -1.24 0.67
C LYS A 195 -16.94 -0.16 -0.39
N ARG A 196 -16.48 1.08 -0.16
CA ARG A 196 -16.62 2.18 -1.13
C ARG A 196 -15.62 2.12 -2.26
N PHE A 197 -14.54 1.36 -2.08
CA PHE A 197 -13.54 1.19 -3.12
C PHE A 197 -14.01 0.16 -4.16
N ASP A 198 -13.83 0.49 -5.45
CA ASP A 198 -14.00 -0.50 -6.53
C ASP A 198 -12.85 -1.51 -6.52
N LEU A 199 -13.09 -2.66 -5.90
CA LEU A 199 -12.10 -3.72 -5.80
C LEU A 199 -11.64 -4.25 -7.16
N ASN A 200 -12.39 -4.06 -8.25
CA ASN A 200 -11.95 -4.45 -9.59
C ASN A 200 -10.81 -3.58 -10.10
N ALA A 201 -10.74 -2.34 -9.65
CA ALA A 201 -9.66 -1.40 -9.99
C ALA A 201 -8.42 -1.56 -9.10
N VAL A 202 -8.53 -2.26 -7.95
CA VAL A 202 -7.38 -2.48 -7.05
C VAL A 202 -6.39 -3.43 -7.70
N ASN A 203 -5.14 -3.00 -7.87
CA ASN A 203 -4.07 -3.80 -8.45
C ASN A 203 -2.85 -3.98 -7.52
N GLN A 204 -2.89 -3.36 -6.33
CA GLN A 204 -1.94 -3.56 -5.24
C GLN A 204 -2.61 -3.25 -3.90
N ILE A 205 -2.16 -3.88 -2.83
CA ILE A 205 -2.60 -3.62 -1.45
C ILE A 205 -1.37 -3.35 -0.59
N HIS A 206 -1.45 -2.32 0.26
CA HIS A 206 -0.51 -2.10 1.35
C HIS A 206 -1.13 -2.49 2.69
N VAL A 207 -0.28 -2.97 3.58
CA VAL A 207 -0.59 -3.22 4.98
C VAL A 207 0.58 -2.78 5.84
N ALA A 208 0.31 -2.02 6.89
CA ALA A 208 1.31 -1.46 7.78
C ALA A 208 0.83 -1.41 9.24
N GLY A 209 1.74 -1.17 10.16
CA GLY A 209 1.42 -0.84 11.54
C GLY A 209 1.26 0.66 11.73
N HIS A 210 0.59 1.06 12.80
CA HIS A 210 0.36 2.45 13.17
C HIS A 210 0.63 2.68 14.65
N SER A 211 0.86 3.93 15.05
CA SER A 211 1.07 4.34 16.43
C SER A 211 -0.16 5.02 17.00
N LEU A 212 -0.47 4.73 18.27
CA LEU A 212 -1.47 5.46 19.04
C LEU A 212 -0.76 6.54 19.90
N LYS A 213 -1.16 7.80 19.74
CA LYS A 213 -0.70 8.91 20.59
C LYS A 213 -1.93 9.59 21.17
N GLU A 214 -2.05 9.58 22.49
CA GLU A 214 -3.27 10.00 23.17
C GLU A 214 -4.47 9.17 22.67
N ASP A 215 -5.45 9.81 22.03
CA ASP A 215 -6.64 9.15 21.48
C ASP A 215 -6.65 9.16 19.94
N PHE A 216 -5.50 9.40 19.30
CA PHE A 216 -5.38 9.57 17.87
C PHE A 216 -4.40 8.57 17.25
N LEU A 217 -4.78 7.92 16.16
CA LEU A 217 -3.92 7.00 15.42
C LEU A 217 -3.08 7.76 14.39
N PHE A 218 -1.79 7.40 14.32
CA PHE A 218 -0.86 7.94 13.33
C PHE A 218 -0.30 6.81 12.48
N ASP A 219 -0.34 7.00 11.20
CA ASP A 219 0.19 6.10 10.19
C ASP A 219 1.73 6.23 10.15
N THR A 220 2.39 5.53 11.06
CA THR A 220 3.84 5.68 11.26
C THR A 220 4.66 4.56 10.66
N HIS A 221 4.04 3.44 10.30
CA HIS A 221 4.69 2.23 9.79
C HIS A 221 5.86 1.73 10.66
N ASP A 222 5.89 2.09 11.94
CA ASP A 222 6.99 1.80 12.86
C ASP A 222 6.70 0.69 13.88
N SER A 223 5.51 0.12 13.83
CA SER A 223 5.03 -0.94 14.73
C SER A 223 4.54 -2.16 13.95
N LEU A 224 4.31 -3.26 14.66
CA LEU A 224 3.69 -4.44 14.07
C LEU A 224 2.25 -4.14 13.65
N VAL A 225 1.81 -4.76 12.60
CA VAL A 225 0.41 -4.67 12.14
C VAL A 225 -0.51 -5.26 13.20
N CYS A 226 -1.48 -4.50 13.65
CA CYS A 226 -2.43 -4.97 14.66
C CYS A 226 -3.44 -5.98 14.09
N THR A 227 -4.05 -6.78 14.97
CA THR A 227 -5.00 -7.83 14.57
C THR A 227 -6.19 -7.28 13.78
N ASP A 228 -6.68 -6.09 14.13
CA ASP A 228 -7.83 -5.48 13.47
C ASP A 228 -7.53 -5.11 12.01
N VAL A 229 -6.31 -4.63 11.72
CA VAL A 229 -5.85 -4.34 10.36
C VAL A 229 -5.67 -5.64 9.57
N TRP A 230 -5.08 -6.69 10.18
CA TRP A 230 -5.00 -8.01 9.56
C TRP A 230 -6.39 -8.60 9.25
N ASP A 231 -7.37 -8.43 10.16
CA ASP A 231 -8.74 -8.90 9.92
C ASP A 231 -9.44 -8.11 8.82
N LEU A 232 -9.19 -6.80 8.73
CA LEU A 232 -9.68 -5.97 7.64
C LEU A 232 -9.09 -6.40 6.29
N LEU A 233 -7.78 -6.67 6.23
CA LEU A 233 -7.11 -7.21 5.04
C LEU A 233 -7.70 -8.59 4.66
N ARG A 234 -7.87 -9.49 5.62
CA ARG A 234 -8.47 -10.81 5.37
C ARG A 234 -9.84 -10.69 4.72
N LYS A 235 -10.73 -9.85 5.25
CA LYS A 235 -12.06 -9.60 4.69
C LYS A 235 -11.99 -9.00 3.28
N THR A 236 -11.02 -8.12 3.04
CA THR A 236 -10.75 -7.57 1.72
C THR A 236 -10.39 -8.68 0.73
N LEU A 237 -9.43 -9.53 1.09
CA LEU A 237 -8.98 -10.63 0.24
C LEU A 237 -10.07 -11.66 -0.02
N GLU A 238 -10.90 -12.01 0.97
CA GLU A 238 -12.08 -12.87 0.80
C GLU A 238 -13.05 -12.31 -0.25
N THR A 239 -13.25 -11.00 -0.27
CA THR A 239 -14.10 -10.35 -1.27
C THR A 239 -13.50 -10.42 -2.67
N PHE A 240 -12.16 -10.31 -2.80
CA PHE A 240 -11.46 -10.48 -4.07
C PHE A 240 -11.62 -11.89 -4.64
N GLU A 241 -11.45 -12.92 -3.81
CA GLU A 241 -11.56 -14.31 -4.25
C GLU A 241 -12.97 -14.63 -4.76
N VAL A 242 -13.99 -14.11 -4.06
CA VAL A 242 -15.40 -14.31 -4.48
C VAL A 242 -15.73 -13.58 -5.80
N CYS A 243 -15.17 -12.38 -6.01
CA CYS A 243 -15.58 -11.54 -7.14
C CYS A 243 -14.75 -11.80 -8.40
N ASN A 244 -13.45 -12.12 -8.30
CA ASN A 244 -12.54 -11.97 -9.43
C ASN A 244 -11.59 -13.12 -9.71
N ASP A 245 -11.46 -14.15 -8.86
CA ASP A 245 -10.41 -15.21 -8.96
C ASP A 245 -8.99 -14.61 -9.24
N ARG A 246 -8.73 -13.39 -8.74
CA ARG A 246 -7.55 -12.58 -9.04
C ARG A 246 -6.70 -12.42 -7.79
N ARG A 247 -5.43 -12.78 -7.89
CA ARG A 247 -4.43 -12.50 -6.85
C ARG A 247 -3.87 -11.10 -7.04
N VAL A 248 -3.99 -10.28 -5.99
CA VAL A 248 -3.47 -8.91 -5.95
C VAL A 248 -2.17 -8.90 -5.15
N PRO A 249 -1.12 -8.21 -5.60
CA PRO A 249 0.07 -7.95 -4.80
C PRO A 249 -0.27 -7.35 -3.43
N VAL A 250 0.30 -7.92 -2.35
CA VAL A 250 0.19 -7.39 -0.99
C VAL A 250 1.60 -7.08 -0.49
N ILE A 251 1.85 -5.84 -0.11
CA ILE A 251 3.13 -5.39 0.44
C ILE A 251 2.96 -5.07 1.91
N LEU A 252 3.79 -5.68 2.75
CA LEU A 252 3.96 -5.29 4.14
C LEU A 252 4.99 -4.17 4.20
N GLU A 253 4.56 -3.02 4.70
CA GLU A 253 5.42 -1.87 4.94
C GLU A 253 5.87 -1.79 6.40
N ASN A 254 7.14 -1.47 6.60
CA ASN A 254 7.70 -1.22 7.92
C ASN A 254 8.89 -0.27 7.80
N ASP A 255 8.78 0.89 8.46
CA ASP A 255 9.78 1.95 8.45
C ASP A 255 10.58 2.04 9.75
N ASN A 256 10.34 1.12 10.70
CA ASN A 256 11.11 1.08 11.93
C ASN A 256 12.57 0.72 11.63
N SER A 257 13.49 1.61 12.00
CA SER A 257 14.93 1.47 11.76
C SER A 257 15.55 0.26 12.46
N GLU A 258 14.95 -0.21 13.54
CA GLU A 258 15.47 -1.30 14.38
C GLU A 258 15.03 -2.70 13.92
N VAL A 259 14.00 -2.78 13.07
CA VAL A 259 13.49 -4.08 12.58
C VAL A 259 14.52 -4.72 11.65
N ILE A 260 14.94 -5.94 11.95
CA ILE A 260 15.81 -6.76 11.10
C ILE A 260 14.99 -7.53 10.07
N LEU A 261 15.65 -7.93 8.97
CA LEU A 261 14.97 -8.58 7.85
C LEU A 261 14.21 -9.86 8.24
N SER A 262 14.79 -10.68 9.13
CA SER A 262 14.13 -11.92 9.57
C SER A 262 12.80 -11.66 10.30
N ASP A 263 12.71 -10.60 11.10
CA ASP A 263 11.49 -10.26 11.82
C ASP A 263 10.42 -9.73 10.88
N LEU A 264 10.80 -8.89 9.90
CA LEU A 264 9.90 -8.42 8.85
C LEU A 264 9.32 -9.60 8.03
N LEU A 265 10.15 -10.57 7.65
CA LEU A 265 9.70 -11.74 6.91
C LEU A 265 8.84 -12.68 7.77
N ASN A 266 9.13 -12.80 9.07
CA ASN A 266 8.30 -13.56 10.02
C ASN A 266 6.91 -12.93 10.17
N GLU A 267 6.83 -11.60 10.26
CA GLU A 267 5.58 -10.87 10.30
C GLU A 267 4.77 -11.07 9.01
N LEU A 268 5.41 -10.93 7.85
CA LEU A 268 4.78 -11.18 6.55
C LEU A 268 4.17 -12.60 6.48
N GLU A 269 4.92 -13.63 6.87
CA GLU A 269 4.45 -15.01 6.83
C GLU A 269 3.34 -15.28 7.86
N ALA A 270 3.41 -14.65 9.05
CA ALA A 270 2.36 -14.74 10.06
C ALA A 270 1.05 -14.10 9.58
N GLY A 271 1.12 -12.89 9.02
CA GLY A 271 -0.01 -12.18 8.45
C GLY A 271 -0.64 -12.92 7.27
N LYS A 272 0.19 -13.44 6.36
CA LYS A 272 -0.27 -14.28 5.25
C LYS A 272 -1.02 -15.52 5.72
N LYS A 273 -0.51 -16.23 6.74
CA LYS A 273 -1.20 -17.38 7.33
C LYS A 273 -2.51 -16.97 8.00
N PHE A 274 -2.52 -15.85 8.70
CA PHE A 274 -3.74 -15.32 9.32
C PHE A 274 -4.82 -15.03 8.27
N CYS A 275 -4.46 -14.39 7.17
CA CYS A 275 -5.40 -14.07 6.09
C CYS A 275 -5.92 -15.32 5.36
N LEU A 276 -5.09 -16.36 5.19
CA LEU A 276 -5.47 -17.57 4.47
C LEU A 276 -6.25 -18.60 5.32
N PHE A 277 -5.99 -18.65 6.63
CA PHE A 277 -6.51 -19.73 7.50
C PHE A 277 -7.29 -19.22 8.73
N GLY A 278 -7.33 -17.91 8.96
CA GLY A 278 -7.90 -17.32 10.18
C GLY A 278 -7.02 -17.59 11.44
N THR A 279 -7.47 -17.14 12.60
CA THR A 279 -6.82 -17.52 13.87
C THR A 279 -6.85 -19.04 14.04
N PRO A 280 -5.74 -19.69 14.43
CA PRO A 280 -5.78 -21.08 14.90
C PRO A 280 -6.84 -21.15 16.00
N GLY A 281 -7.92 -21.89 15.75
CA GLY A 281 -9.03 -21.98 16.68
C GLY A 281 -8.53 -22.29 18.08
N THR A 282 -8.84 -21.44 19.04
CA THR A 282 -8.89 -21.84 20.43
C THR A 282 -9.91 -22.95 20.51
N THR A 283 -9.45 -24.20 20.52
CA THR A 283 -10.28 -25.33 20.86
C THR A 283 -10.88 -24.99 22.22
N SER A 284 -12.17 -24.70 22.25
CA SER A 284 -12.93 -24.59 23.47
C SER A 284 -12.84 -25.93 24.18
N GLU A 285 -11.95 -26.05 25.14
CA GLU A 285 -12.02 -27.12 26.12
C GLU A 285 -13.38 -27.01 26.80
N SER A 286 -14.29 -27.83 26.38
CA SER A 286 -15.53 -28.09 27.07
C SER A 286 -15.14 -28.69 28.44
N SER A 287 -15.05 -27.85 29.46
CA SER A 287 -15.00 -28.29 30.84
C SER A 287 -16.28 -29.02 31.17
N GLY A 288 -16.25 -30.35 30.99
CA GLY A 288 -17.24 -31.24 31.52
C GLY A 288 -17.27 -31.09 33.04
N ARG A 289 -18.35 -30.50 33.57
CA ARG A 289 -18.66 -30.58 34.99
C ARG A 289 -18.97 -32.03 35.33
N PRO A 290 -18.34 -32.64 36.34
CA PRO A 290 -18.82 -33.92 36.88
C PRO A 290 -20.14 -33.69 37.60
N SER A 291 -21.16 -34.44 37.22
CA SER A 291 -22.43 -34.52 37.92
C SER A 291 -22.19 -35.15 39.31
N ALA A 292 -22.40 -34.40 40.37
CA ALA A 292 -22.53 -34.93 41.70
C ALA A 292 -23.92 -35.55 41.85
N ASN A 293 -23.99 -36.87 41.74
CA ASN A 293 -25.13 -37.61 42.28
C ASN A 293 -24.88 -37.98 43.74
N GLY A 294 -25.80 -37.61 44.55
CA GLY A 294 -26.54 -38.39 45.53
C GLY A 294 -25.86 -38.83 46.86
N ASN A 295 -26.31 -38.41 47.84
CA ASN A 295 -27.05 -38.97 48.98
C ASN A 295 -27.18 -37.91 50.05
#